data_424bd6aa47f90ada8cbbe433ea3eb7f7
#
_entry.id   424bd6aa47f90ada8cbbe433ea3eb7f7
#
_cell.length_a   1.000
_cell.length_b   1.000
_cell.length_c   1.000
_cell.angle_alpha   90.00
_cell.angle_beta   90.00
_cell.angle_gamma   90.00
#
_symmetry.space_group_name_H-M   'P 1'
#
loop_
_entity.id
_entity.type
_entity.pdbx_description
1 polymer ?
#
loop_
_entity_poly.entity_id
_entity_poly.type
_entity_poly.pdbx_seq_one_letter_code
_entity_poly.pdbx_strand_id
1 'polypeptide(L)'
;MEADFLDATKSGAIGAGRLVQGIEFDPVGKRRAYWLHAEHPGDAYGALQNGLQSRPVPATEIAHVYEKQRTQARGVPWGAPVIRSLRDLDDYEVAELVRKKTEACVTAIVFGDDEAQQGIAPSVVDADGNRVEQFEPGLIAYARGGKDIRFNQPSATGGYGEYKRASLHTISAGFRVPYELLTGDLSQVNYSSIRAGLVEFRRQIDAVQWQLFIPMFCAPVWRWFTEAAWAAGQIPSPMVPVEWSPPKFEAVDPQKDAMANLLSIRSGTMTLAEVIARQGRNPDAVLAEIAATNAKLDALGLVLDSDPRRVTKTGSAQSKDGASDPANDPATDDPTAGADNDPAQADQQD
;
A
#
# COMPACT_ATOMS: atom_id res chain seq x y z
N MET A 1 14.21 -8.63 -11.29
CA MET A 1 15.53 -7.98 -11.49
C MET A 1 15.40 -6.57 -10.98
N GLU A 2 16.31 -6.15 -10.11
CA GLU A 2 16.32 -4.81 -9.52
C GLU A 2 16.77 -3.75 -10.53
N ALA A 3 16.42 -2.49 -10.28
CA ALA A 3 16.75 -1.38 -11.18
C ALA A 3 18.25 -1.15 -11.31
N ASP A 4 19.02 -1.59 -10.34
CA ASP A 4 20.49 -1.43 -10.27
C ASP A 4 21.24 -2.31 -11.28
N PHE A 5 20.60 -3.36 -11.79
CA PHE A 5 21.17 -4.10 -12.93
C PHE A 5 21.26 -3.25 -14.20
N LEU A 6 20.48 -2.17 -14.32
CA LEU A 6 20.56 -1.26 -15.45
C LEU A 6 21.74 -0.31 -15.29
N ASP A 7 22.66 -0.32 -16.25
CA ASP A 7 23.82 0.55 -16.28
C ASP A 7 23.44 2.02 -16.55
N ALA A 8 23.00 2.70 -15.51
CA ALA A 8 22.56 4.09 -15.59
C ALA A 8 23.69 5.08 -15.94
N THR A 9 24.96 4.66 -15.87
CA THR A 9 26.10 5.52 -16.21
C THR A 9 26.24 5.73 -17.71
N LYS A 10 25.70 4.81 -18.51
CA LYS A 10 25.76 4.87 -19.98
C LYS A 10 24.75 5.85 -20.52
N SER A 11 25.26 6.93 -21.11
CA SER A 11 24.47 7.93 -21.84
C SER A 11 25.30 8.50 -22.99
N GLY A 12 24.66 8.80 -24.14
CA GLY A 12 25.35 9.36 -25.28
C GLY A 12 24.66 9.02 -26.63
N ALA A 13 25.34 9.33 -27.72
CA ALA A 13 24.90 8.92 -29.06
C ALA A 13 25.35 7.48 -29.35
N ILE A 14 24.47 6.69 -29.97
CA ILE A 14 24.78 5.33 -30.42
C ILE A 14 24.23 5.12 -31.83
N GLY A 15 25.12 5.07 -32.85
CA GLY A 15 24.73 5.08 -34.26
C GLY A 15 23.84 6.29 -34.55
N ALA A 16 22.68 6.06 -35.20
CA ALA A 16 21.69 7.10 -35.47
C ALA A 16 20.70 7.34 -34.30
N GLY A 17 20.81 6.53 -33.20
CA GLY A 17 19.96 6.60 -32.03
C GLY A 17 20.62 7.30 -30.86
N ARG A 18 20.01 7.16 -29.68
CA ARG A 18 20.53 7.73 -28.42
C ARG A 18 20.48 6.71 -27.30
N LEU A 19 21.43 6.80 -26.40
CA LEU A 19 21.50 6.04 -25.17
C LEU A 19 21.26 6.98 -23.99
N VAL A 20 20.28 6.68 -23.15
CA VAL A 20 19.91 7.50 -22.00
C VAL A 20 19.80 6.61 -20.78
N GLN A 21 20.72 6.79 -19.84
CA GLN A 21 20.75 6.04 -18.57
C GLN A 21 20.61 4.52 -18.78
N GLY A 22 21.38 3.97 -19.70
CA GLY A 22 21.38 2.54 -20.01
C GLY A 22 20.27 2.05 -20.92
N ILE A 23 19.39 2.92 -21.41
CA ILE A 23 18.31 2.56 -22.33
C ILE A 23 18.62 3.12 -23.70
N GLU A 24 18.73 2.23 -24.68
CA GLU A 24 18.96 2.57 -26.07
C GLU A 24 17.65 2.85 -26.80
N PHE A 25 17.60 3.99 -27.47
CA PHE A 25 16.48 4.42 -28.29
C PHE A 25 16.91 4.52 -29.75
N ASP A 26 16.03 4.11 -30.64
CA ASP A 26 16.20 4.34 -32.09
C ASP A 26 15.97 5.84 -32.45
N PRO A 27 16.18 6.25 -33.72
CA PRO A 27 15.96 7.63 -34.13
C PRO A 27 14.51 8.10 -33.97
N VAL A 28 13.53 7.17 -33.95
CA VAL A 28 12.10 7.47 -33.81
C VAL A 28 11.70 7.54 -32.34
N GLY A 29 12.59 7.19 -31.42
CA GLY A 29 12.35 7.22 -29.98
C GLY A 29 11.76 5.93 -29.41
N LYS A 30 11.75 4.81 -30.16
CA LYS A 30 11.37 3.48 -29.67
C LYS A 30 12.55 2.86 -28.93
N ARG A 31 12.30 2.18 -27.81
CA ARG A 31 13.31 1.44 -27.07
C ARG A 31 13.80 0.25 -27.89
N ARG A 32 15.13 0.13 -28.01
CA ARG A 32 15.80 -0.92 -28.77
C ARG A 32 16.45 -1.95 -27.86
N ALA A 33 17.18 -1.49 -26.85
CA ALA A 33 17.89 -2.36 -25.93
C ALA A 33 18.06 -1.71 -24.55
N TYR A 34 18.37 -2.55 -23.56
CA TYR A 34 18.75 -2.15 -22.21
C TYR A 34 20.14 -2.68 -21.91
N TRP A 35 20.99 -1.82 -21.41
CA TRP A 35 22.36 -2.19 -21.01
C TRP A 35 22.33 -2.68 -19.56
N LEU A 36 22.44 -4.00 -19.40
CA LEU A 36 22.33 -4.65 -18.10
C LEU A 36 23.65 -5.23 -17.66
N HIS A 37 23.97 -5.06 -16.38
CA HIS A 37 25.04 -5.79 -15.72
C HIS A 37 24.69 -7.27 -15.63
N ALA A 38 25.67 -8.16 -15.79
CA ALA A 38 25.48 -9.59 -15.67
C ALA A 38 25.23 -10.00 -14.21
N GLU A 39 25.81 -9.26 -13.27
CA GLU A 39 25.71 -9.46 -11.83
C GLU A 39 25.30 -8.14 -11.18
N HIS A 40 24.76 -8.21 -9.96
CA HIS A 40 24.33 -7.00 -9.25
C HIS A 40 25.56 -6.12 -8.91
N PRO A 41 25.57 -4.81 -9.25
CA PRO A 41 26.70 -3.94 -9.02
C PRO A 41 27.06 -3.74 -7.54
N GLY A 42 26.13 -4.03 -6.62
CA GLY A 42 26.37 -4.04 -5.18
C GLY A 42 26.99 -5.35 -4.64
N ASP A 43 27.13 -6.38 -5.48
CA ASP A 43 27.84 -7.59 -5.11
C ASP A 43 29.35 -7.38 -5.28
N ALA A 44 30.02 -7.17 -4.14
CA ALA A 44 31.46 -6.90 -4.12
C ALA A 44 32.28 -8.05 -4.70
N TYR A 45 31.83 -9.31 -4.61
CA TYR A 45 32.56 -10.48 -5.10
C TYR A 45 32.49 -10.58 -6.62
N GLY A 46 31.28 -10.43 -7.19
CA GLY A 46 31.06 -10.47 -8.64
C GLY A 46 31.73 -9.30 -9.36
N ALA A 47 31.64 -8.10 -8.79
CA ALA A 47 32.27 -6.90 -9.34
C ALA A 47 33.81 -6.98 -9.41
N LEU A 48 34.41 -7.68 -8.46
CA LEU A 48 35.89 -7.91 -8.43
C LEU A 48 36.35 -8.90 -9.49
N GLN A 49 35.53 -9.93 -9.83
CA GLN A 49 35.92 -10.95 -10.79
C GLN A 49 35.68 -10.56 -12.25
N ASN A 50 34.51 -9.98 -12.55
CA ASN A 50 34.05 -9.78 -13.94
C ASN A 50 34.12 -8.32 -14.38
N GLY A 51 34.42 -7.39 -13.49
CA GLY A 51 34.23 -5.95 -13.72
C GLY A 51 32.73 -5.61 -13.92
N LEU A 52 32.40 -4.35 -13.78
CA LEU A 52 31.03 -3.86 -14.05
C LEU A 52 30.75 -3.71 -15.56
N GLN A 53 30.85 -4.82 -16.29
CA GLN A 53 30.54 -4.81 -17.73
C GLN A 53 29.05 -5.02 -17.94
N SER A 54 28.42 -4.06 -18.61
CA SER A 54 27.03 -4.19 -19.03
C SER A 54 26.95 -4.63 -20.50
N ARG A 55 25.90 -5.39 -20.83
CA ARG A 55 25.60 -5.90 -22.17
C ARG A 55 24.23 -5.43 -22.64
N PRO A 56 24.04 -5.14 -23.94
CA PRO A 56 22.74 -4.77 -24.45
C PRO A 56 21.84 -6.01 -24.53
N VAL A 57 20.66 -5.94 -23.91
CA VAL A 57 19.59 -6.92 -23.96
C VAL A 57 18.45 -6.33 -24.78
N PRO A 58 17.88 -7.04 -25.76
CA PRO A 58 16.81 -6.52 -26.60
C PRO A 58 15.61 -6.06 -25.78
N ALA A 59 15.02 -4.92 -26.14
CA ALA A 59 13.85 -4.38 -25.44
C ALA A 59 12.63 -5.30 -25.51
N THR A 60 12.58 -6.21 -26.47
CA THR A 60 11.53 -7.24 -26.60
C THR A 60 11.58 -8.30 -25.50
N GLU A 61 12.72 -8.46 -24.85
CA GLU A 61 12.95 -9.42 -23.76
C GLU A 61 12.82 -8.79 -22.38
N ILE A 62 12.46 -7.50 -22.31
CA ILE A 62 12.39 -6.73 -21.06
C ILE A 62 10.97 -6.18 -20.86
N ALA A 63 10.37 -6.51 -19.74
CA ALA A 63 9.17 -5.86 -19.24
C ALA A 63 9.57 -4.69 -18.32
N HIS A 64 9.63 -3.48 -18.89
CA HIS A 64 9.99 -2.29 -18.13
C HIS A 64 8.73 -1.63 -17.56
N VAL A 65 8.42 -1.97 -16.31
CA VAL A 65 7.24 -1.47 -15.59
C VAL A 65 7.60 -0.17 -14.86
N TYR A 66 7.00 0.94 -15.27
CA TYR A 66 7.17 2.23 -14.62
C TYR A 66 6.05 3.20 -14.99
N GLU A 67 5.74 4.12 -14.08
CA GLU A 67 4.79 5.19 -14.34
C GLU A 67 5.47 6.34 -15.10
N LYS A 68 4.98 6.63 -16.29
CA LYS A 68 5.50 7.73 -17.11
C LYS A 68 4.74 9.02 -16.78
N GLN A 69 5.36 9.91 -16.05
CA GLN A 69 4.78 11.22 -15.70
C GLN A 69 5.18 12.32 -16.68
N ARG A 70 6.33 12.18 -17.33
CA ARG A 70 6.93 13.15 -18.29
C ARG A 70 7.64 12.40 -19.41
N THR A 71 8.39 13.15 -20.23
CA THR A 71 9.38 12.60 -21.17
C THR A 71 10.59 12.08 -20.39
N GLN A 72 10.45 10.93 -19.73
CA GLN A 72 11.50 10.29 -18.95
C GLN A 72 11.79 8.90 -19.48
N ALA A 73 13.05 8.49 -19.42
CA ALA A 73 13.49 7.15 -19.84
C ALA A 73 13.19 6.08 -18.76
N ARG A 74 13.31 6.46 -17.48
CA ARG A 74 13.15 5.58 -16.31
C ARG A 74 12.03 6.09 -15.40
N GLY A 75 11.47 5.18 -14.62
CA GLY A 75 10.53 5.52 -13.55
C GLY A 75 11.19 6.26 -12.40
N VAL A 76 10.38 6.99 -11.64
CA VAL A 76 10.75 7.60 -10.37
C VAL A 76 10.01 6.83 -9.27
N PRO A 77 10.68 6.37 -8.21
CA PRO A 77 10.03 5.70 -7.09
C PRO A 77 8.94 6.58 -6.47
N TRP A 78 7.82 5.99 -6.08
CA TRP A 78 6.73 6.75 -5.43
C TRP A 78 7.18 7.46 -4.16
N GLY A 79 8.10 6.86 -3.40
CA GLY A 79 8.67 7.47 -2.20
C GLY A 79 9.67 8.60 -2.43
N ALA A 80 10.09 8.89 -3.68
CA ALA A 80 11.09 9.91 -3.97
C ALA A 80 10.76 11.31 -3.37
N PRO A 81 9.51 11.81 -3.40
CA PRO A 81 9.16 13.09 -2.81
C PRO A 81 9.34 13.15 -1.29
N VAL A 82 9.27 12.01 -0.60
CA VAL A 82 9.22 11.91 0.86
C VAL A 82 10.45 11.24 1.49
N ILE A 83 11.48 10.91 0.70
CA ILE A 83 12.74 10.34 1.20
C ILE A 83 13.39 11.22 2.28
N ARG A 84 13.36 12.56 2.10
CA ARG A 84 13.90 13.48 3.11
C ARG A 84 13.06 13.46 4.37
N SER A 85 11.75 13.51 4.25
CA SER A 85 10.83 13.47 5.40
C SER A 85 10.96 12.16 6.20
N LEU A 86 11.22 11.04 5.53
CA LEU A 86 11.52 9.76 6.20
C LEU A 86 12.80 9.85 7.03
N ARG A 87 13.87 10.40 6.45
CA ARG A 87 15.13 10.60 7.16
C ARG A 87 14.99 11.56 8.33
N ASP A 88 14.33 12.71 8.10
CA ASP A 88 14.12 13.73 9.12
C ASP A 88 13.28 13.17 10.29
N LEU A 89 12.30 12.29 10.00
CA LEU A 89 11.52 11.60 11.04
C LEU A 89 12.38 10.63 11.84
N ASP A 90 13.23 9.84 11.20
CA ASP A 90 14.14 8.90 11.85
C ASP A 90 15.13 9.65 12.75
N ASP A 91 15.79 10.69 12.25
CA ASP A 91 16.69 11.55 12.99
C ASP A 91 16.00 12.19 14.21
N TYR A 92 14.74 12.64 14.04
CA TYR A 92 13.93 13.18 15.12
C TYR A 92 13.58 12.13 16.17
N GLU A 93 13.18 10.93 15.77
CA GLU A 93 12.85 9.84 16.71
C GLU A 93 14.07 9.44 17.56
N VAL A 94 15.25 9.37 16.94
CA VAL A 94 16.52 9.12 17.65
C VAL A 94 16.80 10.24 18.65
N ALA A 95 16.69 11.50 18.24
CA ALA A 95 16.94 12.65 19.11
C ALA A 95 15.93 12.68 20.28
N GLU A 96 14.67 12.41 20.04
CA GLU A 96 13.63 12.36 21.07
C GLU A 96 13.83 11.20 22.06
N LEU A 97 14.28 10.05 21.55
CA LEU A 97 14.65 8.93 22.43
C LEU A 97 15.83 9.28 23.34
N VAL A 98 16.87 9.94 22.79
CA VAL A 98 18.02 10.43 23.57
C VAL A 98 17.55 11.44 24.62
N ARG A 99 16.71 12.40 24.21
CA ARG A 99 16.13 13.39 25.11
C ARG A 99 15.41 12.72 26.28
N LYS A 100 14.51 11.77 26.00
CA LYS A 100 13.76 11.04 27.02
C LYS A 100 14.65 10.20 27.95
N LYS A 101 15.68 9.57 27.39
CA LYS A 101 16.68 8.85 28.21
C LYS A 101 17.41 9.82 29.15
N THR A 102 17.81 11.00 28.67
CA THR A 102 18.46 12.02 29.47
C THR A 102 17.53 12.60 30.52
N GLU A 103 16.26 12.83 30.17
CA GLU A 103 15.22 13.27 31.12
C GLU A 103 14.97 12.24 32.23
N ALA A 104 15.00 10.96 31.90
CA ALA A 104 14.86 9.88 32.89
C ALA A 104 16.06 9.78 33.85
N CYS A 105 17.22 10.29 33.43
CA CYS A 105 18.39 10.41 34.26
C CYS A 105 18.29 11.73 35.05
N VAL A 106 17.52 11.76 36.14
CA VAL A 106 17.44 12.94 37.01
C VAL A 106 18.80 13.16 37.66
N THR A 107 19.50 14.18 37.20
CA THR A 107 20.82 14.54 37.71
C THR A 107 20.70 15.80 38.55
N ALA A 108 21.04 15.70 39.82
CA ALA A 108 21.21 16.86 40.70
C ALA A 108 22.70 17.26 40.69
N ILE A 109 23.01 18.52 40.39
CA ILE A 109 24.35 19.06 40.51
C ILE A 109 24.37 19.90 41.80
N VAL A 110 25.15 19.44 42.77
CA VAL A 110 25.32 20.16 44.03
C VAL A 110 26.61 21.00 43.90
N PHE A 111 26.45 22.32 44.03
CA PHE A 111 27.56 23.25 44.11
C PHE A 111 27.91 23.50 45.58
N GLY A 112 29.08 23.12 46.00
CA GLY A 112 29.57 23.27 47.40
C GLY A 112 30.86 24.07 47.48
N ASP A 113 31.18 24.58 48.68
CA ASP A 113 32.36 25.37 48.98
C ASP A 113 33.64 24.50 48.96
N ASP A 114 34.79 25.10 48.72
CA ASP A 114 36.06 24.58 48.23
C ASP A 114 36.85 23.64 49.19
N GLU A 115 36.33 23.20 50.31
CA GLU A 115 37.12 22.41 51.28
C GLU A 115 37.14 20.89 51.10
N ALA A 116 36.34 20.34 50.19
CA ALA A 116 36.37 18.90 49.92
C ALA A 116 37.07 18.59 48.60
N GLN A 117 38.30 18.10 48.71
CA GLN A 117 39.16 17.68 47.58
C GLN A 117 38.71 16.41 46.83
N GLN A 118 37.46 16.05 46.89
CA GLN A 118 36.95 14.90 46.12
C GLN A 118 36.18 15.38 44.94
N GLY A 119 36.66 15.01 43.73
CA GLY A 119 36.03 15.34 42.47
C GLY A 119 34.66 14.74 42.28
N ILE A 120 33.91 15.28 41.35
CA ILE A 120 32.63 14.80 40.85
C ILE A 120 32.83 13.34 40.44
N ALA A 121 32.16 12.40 41.09
CA ALA A 121 32.16 10.96 40.83
C ALA A 121 33.52 10.33 40.36
N PRO A 122 33.82 9.10 40.70
CA PRO A 122 35.03 8.46 40.19
C PRO A 122 34.99 8.48 38.68
N SER A 123 35.96 9.14 38.04
CA SER A 123 36.08 9.16 36.57
C SER A 123 36.30 7.73 36.10
N VAL A 124 35.33 7.18 35.42
CA VAL A 124 35.53 5.94 34.65
C VAL A 124 36.37 6.31 33.45
N VAL A 125 37.52 5.67 33.34
CA VAL A 125 38.46 5.88 32.21
C VAL A 125 38.29 4.67 31.30
N ASP A 126 38.14 4.93 30.00
CA ASP A 126 38.09 3.86 28.99
C ASP A 126 39.48 3.20 28.81
N ALA A 127 39.51 2.14 27.98
CA ALA A 127 40.74 1.40 27.72
C ALA A 127 41.85 2.27 27.06
N ASP A 128 41.50 3.41 26.50
CA ASP A 128 42.39 4.37 25.80
C ASP A 128 42.77 5.56 26.69
N GLY A 129 42.35 5.58 27.96
CA GLY A 129 42.68 6.63 28.92
C GLY A 129 41.83 7.88 28.86
N ASN A 130 40.71 7.88 28.08
CA ASN A 130 39.80 9.00 28.00
C ASN A 130 38.78 8.94 29.14
N ARG A 131 38.39 10.10 29.71
CA ARG A 131 37.33 10.17 30.72
C ARG A 131 36.00 9.93 30.06
N VAL A 132 35.32 8.91 30.50
CA VAL A 132 33.91 8.61 30.09
C VAL A 132 32.99 9.22 31.12
N GLU A 133 32.26 10.25 30.73
CA GLU A 133 31.17 10.82 31.52
C GLU A 133 29.87 10.08 31.16
N GLN A 134 29.44 9.17 32.02
CA GLN A 134 28.15 8.50 31.92
C GLN A 134 27.12 9.14 32.84
N PHE A 135 25.99 9.56 32.30
CA PHE A 135 24.84 9.96 33.09
C PHE A 135 24.03 8.70 33.43
N GLU A 136 24.06 8.30 34.71
CA GLU A 136 23.23 7.22 35.22
C GLU A 136 21.98 7.74 35.93
N PRO A 137 20.86 7.03 35.93
CA PRO A 137 19.67 7.41 36.66
C PRO A 137 19.98 7.52 38.16
N GLY A 138 19.66 8.70 38.74
CA GLY A 138 19.92 8.97 40.17
C GLY A 138 21.31 9.50 40.47
N LEU A 139 22.14 9.84 39.51
CA LEU A 139 23.44 10.44 39.74
C LEU A 139 23.30 11.82 40.40
N ILE A 140 23.93 12.00 41.58
CA ILE A 140 24.09 13.28 42.22
C ILE A 140 25.54 13.73 42.03
N ALA A 141 25.76 14.72 41.19
CA ALA A 141 27.09 15.26 40.94
C ALA A 141 27.36 16.45 41.86
N TYR A 142 28.55 16.50 42.49
CA TYR A 142 29.00 17.59 43.34
C TYR A 142 30.02 18.45 42.56
N ALA A 143 29.67 19.72 42.33
CA ALA A 143 30.59 20.68 41.69
C ALA A 143 31.22 21.61 42.73
N ARG A 144 32.50 22.00 42.48
CA ARG A 144 33.21 22.93 43.36
C ARG A 144 32.70 24.36 43.17
N GLY A 145 32.56 25.14 44.25
CA GLY A 145 32.49 26.60 44.20
C GLY A 145 31.10 27.22 44.19
N GLY A 146 30.02 26.55 44.60
CA GLY A 146 28.69 27.14 44.69
C GLY A 146 27.81 26.58 45.81
N LYS A 147 26.84 27.38 46.25
CA LYS A 147 25.86 26.97 47.30
C LYS A 147 24.47 26.78 46.70
N ASP A 148 24.36 26.17 45.53
CA ASP A 148 23.08 25.99 44.88
C ASP A 148 22.91 24.56 44.35
N ILE A 149 21.71 24.04 44.37
CA ILE A 149 21.34 22.76 43.81
C ILE A 149 20.49 23.05 42.57
N ARG A 150 21.02 22.74 41.40
CA ARG A 150 20.24 22.83 40.18
C ARG A 150 19.90 21.45 39.68
N PHE A 151 18.61 21.23 39.56
CA PHE A 151 18.09 20.06 38.85
C PHE A 151 18.04 20.39 37.37
N ASN A 152 18.54 19.51 36.52
CA ASN A 152 18.26 19.58 35.13
C ASN A 152 16.78 19.28 34.93
N GLN A 153 15.99 20.33 34.71
CA GLN A 153 14.58 20.21 34.34
C GLN A 153 14.49 20.40 32.82
N PRO A 154 14.56 19.31 32.04
CA PRO A 154 14.27 19.41 30.62
C PRO A 154 12.84 19.93 30.47
N SER A 155 12.65 20.95 29.64
CA SER A 155 11.31 21.44 29.35
C SER A 155 10.51 20.30 28.70
N ALA A 156 9.43 19.89 29.35
CA ALA A 156 8.46 18.96 28.77
C ALA A 156 7.82 19.62 27.54
N THR A 157 8.52 19.66 26.43
CA THR A 157 7.95 20.05 25.14
C THR A 157 7.06 18.91 24.69
N GLY A 158 5.74 19.04 24.92
CA GLY A 158 4.72 18.22 24.29
C GLY A 158 4.83 18.36 22.76
N GLY A 159 4.16 17.48 22.05
CA GLY A 159 4.06 17.59 20.58
C GLY A 159 4.73 16.46 19.80
N TYR A 160 5.43 15.53 20.47
CA TYR A 160 6.02 14.36 19.79
C TYR A 160 4.99 13.58 18.97
N GLY A 161 3.85 13.23 19.58
CA GLY A 161 2.80 12.48 18.91
C GLY A 161 2.17 13.23 17.73
N GLU A 162 1.98 14.56 17.89
CA GLU A 162 1.43 15.40 16.84
C GLU A 162 2.41 15.55 15.67
N TYR A 163 3.67 15.79 15.94
CA TYR A 163 4.71 15.88 14.92
C TYR A 163 4.86 14.57 14.17
N LYS A 164 4.95 13.45 14.90
CA LYS A 164 5.04 12.11 14.29
C LYS A 164 3.85 11.84 13.39
N ARG A 165 2.64 12.14 13.85
CA ARG A 165 1.42 11.96 13.06
C ARG A 165 1.43 12.84 11.80
N ALA A 166 1.74 14.12 11.92
CA ALA A 166 1.83 15.02 10.78
C ALA A 166 2.88 14.57 9.75
N SER A 167 4.04 14.12 10.23
CA SER A 167 5.10 13.58 9.37
C SER A 167 4.66 12.31 8.65
N LEU A 168 3.99 11.38 9.35
CA LEU A 168 3.47 10.15 8.76
C LEU A 168 2.34 10.43 7.75
N HIS A 169 1.50 11.45 7.95
CA HIS A 169 0.54 11.89 6.93
C HIS A 169 1.23 12.40 5.67
N THR A 170 2.30 13.18 5.81
CA THR A 170 3.10 13.66 4.67
C THR A 170 3.74 12.49 3.92
N ILE A 171 4.30 11.53 4.66
CA ILE A 171 4.93 10.33 4.10
C ILE A 171 3.89 9.47 3.38
N SER A 172 2.72 9.24 3.98
CA SER A 172 1.64 8.46 3.37
C SER A 172 1.14 9.07 2.07
N ALA A 173 0.98 10.40 2.04
CA ALA A 173 0.62 11.12 0.83
C ALA A 173 1.67 10.96 -0.28
N GLY A 174 2.96 10.96 0.07
CA GLY A 174 4.05 10.73 -0.90
C GLY A 174 4.07 9.32 -1.47
N PHE A 175 3.79 8.31 -0.66
CA PHE A 175 3.62 6.92 -1.11
C PHE A 175 2.25 6.65 -1.75
N ARG A 176 1.34 7.61 -1.74
CA ARG A 176 -0.03 7.49 -2.27
C ARG A 176 -0.83 6.39 -1.57
N VAL A 177 -0.58 6.17 -0.29
CA VAL A 177 -1.27 5.18 0.54
C VAL A 177 -2.00 5.94 1.66
N PRO A 178 -3.26 5.60 1.98
CA PRO A 178 -3.95 6.18 3.14
C PRO A 178 -3.13 6.02 4.43
N TYR A 179 -3.17 7.03 5.29
CA TYR A 179 -2.43 7.04 6.56
C TYR A 179 -2.71 5.79 7.40
N GLU A 180 -3.96 5.38 7.46
CA GLU A 180 -4.44 4.24 8.23
C GLU A 180 -3.87 2.91 7.71
N LEU A 181 -3.67 2.78 6.39
CA LEU A 181 -3.04 1.60 5.80
C LEU A 181 -1.53 1.58 6.00
N LEU A 182 -0.90 2.75 6.06
CA LEU A 182 0.54 2.86 6.30
C LEU A 182 0.89 2.55 7.76
N THR A 183 0.09 3.06 8.70
CA THR A 183 0.41 3.03 10.13
C THR A 183 -0.36 1.98 10.93
N GLY A 184 -1.52 1.52 10.42
CA GLY A 184 -2.47 0.71 11.17
C GLY A 184 -3.21 1.48 12.28
N ASP A 185 -3.04 2.80 12.36
CA ASP A 185 -3.69 3.64 13.38
C ASP A 185 -5.11 4.01 12.96
N LEU A 186 -6.09 3.37 13.58
CA LEU A 186 -7.52 3.61 13.37
C LEU A 186 -8.15 4.50 14.45
N SER A 187 -7.36 5.07 15.36
CA SER A 187 -7.84 5.79 16.53
C SER A 187 -8.65 7.06 16.24
N GLN A 188 -8.43 7.68 15.09
CA GLN A 188 -9.04 8.97 14.70
C GLN A 188 -10.01 8.87 13.52
N VAL A 189 -10.31 7.66 13.06
CA VAL A 189 -11.20 7.47 11.91
C VAL A 189 -12.58 6.99 12.32
N ASN A 190 -13.59 7.48 11.61
CA ASN A 190 -14.92 6.91 11.63
C ASN A 190 -15.14 6.01 10.39
N TYR A 191 -16.17 5.18 10.45
CA TYR A 191 -16.51 4.25 9.36
C TYR A 191 -16.67 4.94 8.00
N SER A 192 -17.26 6.12 7.97
CA SER A 192 -17.53 6.86 6.72
C SER A 192 -16.25 7.41 6.11
N SER A 193 -15.35 7.98 6.92
CA SER A 193 -14.09 8.55 6.44
C SER A 193 -13.14 7.48 5.93
N ILE A 194 -12.99 6.35 6.64
CA ILE A 194 -12.15 5.25 6.19
C ILE A 194 -12.68 4.62 4.92
N ARG A 195 -14.01 4.47 4.80
CA ARG A 195 -14.65 3.95 3.58
C ARG A 195 -14.35 4.85 2.38
N ALA A 196 -14.49 6.15 2.52
CA ALA A 196 -14.20 7.10 1.44
C ALA A 196 -12.72 7.03 1.01
N GLY A 197 -11.79 7.01 1.97
CA GLY A 197 -10.36 6.87 1.70
C GLY A 197 -10.01 5.55 0.98
N LEU A 198 -10.61 4.44 1.42
CA LEU A 198 -10.40 3.14 0.79
C LEU A 198 -10.97 3.06 -0.64
N VAL A 199 -12.12 3.67 -0.91
CA VAL A 199 -12.70 3.71 -2.26
C VAL A 199 -11.77 4.45 -3.22
N GLU A 200 -11.24 5.61 -2.81
CA GLU A 200 -10.33 6.38 -3.65
C GLU A 200 -8.99 5.64 -3.87
N PHE A 201 -8.44 5.05 -2.81
CA PHE A 201 -7.23 4.23 -2.92
C PHE A 201 -7.42 3.04 -3.88
N ARG A 202 -8.55 2.32 -3.78
CA ARG A 202 -8.89 1.21 -4.67
C ARG A 202 -8.98 1.65 -6.13
N ARG A 203 -9.62 2.81 -6.39
CA ARG A 203 -9.68 3.38 -7.73
C ARG A 203 -8.30 3.67 -8.31
N GLN A 204 -7.38 4.18 -7.48
CA GLN A 204 -5.99 4.40 -7.88
C GLN A 204 -5.28 3.07 -8.18
N ILE A 205 -5.46 2.04 -7.35
CA ILE A 205 -4.88 0.71 -7.59
C ILE A 205 -5.46 0.08 -8.86
N ASP A 206 -6.77 0.18 -9.09
CA ASP A 206 -7.40 -0.27 -10.34
C ASP A 206 -6.76 0.39 -11.57
N ALA A 207 -6.55 1.70 -11.50
CA ALA A 207 -5.88 2.43 -12.59
C ALA A 207 -4.44 1.92 -12.82
N VAL A 208 -3.68 1.66 -11.76
CA VAL A 208 -2.32 1.10 -11.85
C VAL A 208 -2.36 -0.32 -12.44
N GLN A 209 -3.30 -1.16 -12.02
CA GLN A 209 -3.44 -2.52 -12.55
C GLN A 209 -3.74 -2.52 -14.05
N TRP A 210 -4.77 -1.77 -14.47
CA TRP A 210 -5.24 -1.77 -15.85
C TRP A 210 -4.37 -0.98 -16.82
N GLN A 211 -3.80 0.14 -16.39
CA GLN A 211 -3.08 1.04 -17.29
C GLN A 211 -1.57 0.83 -17.26
N LEU A 212 -1.05 0.20 -16.22
CA LEU A 212 0.39 0.04 -16.06
C LEU A 212 0.80 -1.43 -15.93
N PHE A 213 0.30 -2.16 -14.92
CA PHE A 213 0.81 -3.49 -14.62
C PHE A 213 0.43 -4.53 -15.68
N ILE A 214 -0.84 -4.59 -16.07
CA ILE A 214 -1.32 -5.52 -17.10
C ILE A 214 -0.61 -5.27 -18.43
N PRO A 215 -0.60 -4.06 -19.02
CA PRO A 215 0.02 -3.85 -20.34
C PRO A 215 1.54 -3.91 -20.33
N MET A 216 2.22 -3.53 -19.22
CA MET A 216 3.68 -3.47 -19.19
C MET A 216 4.35 -4.73 -18.59
N PHE A 217 3.61 -5.55 -17.85
CA PHE A 217 4.14 -6.78 -17.26
C PHE A 217 3.38 -8.02 -17.72
N CYS A 218 2.09 -8.13 -17.46
CA CYS A 218 1.33 -9.34 -17.73
C CYS A 218 1.28 -9.66 -19.23
N ALA A 219 1.01 -8.68 -20.07
CA ALA A 219 0.93 -8.89 -21.52
C ALA A 219 2.26 -9.32 -22.17
N PRO A 220 3.43 -8.72 -21.88
CA PRO A 220 4.72 -9.23 -22.31
C PRO A 220 5.02 -10.64 -21.82
N VAL A 221 4.77 -10.95 -20.55
CA VAL A 221 4.99 -12.29 -20.00
C VAL A 221 4.11 -13.34 -20.68
N TRP A 222 2.83 -13.01 -20.89
CA TRP A 222 1.92 -13.88 -21.64
C TRP A 222 2.42 -14.15 -23.06
N ARG A 223 2.86 -13.12 -23.75
CA ARG A 223 3.43 -13.26 -25.10
C ARG A 223 4.65 -14.20 -25.09
N TRP A 224 5.60 -14.00 -24.19
CA TRP A 224 6.78 -14.88 -24.09
C TRP A 224 6.40 -16.32 -23.80
N PHE A 225 5.41 -16.52 -22.92
CA PHE A 225 4.90 -17.85 -22.60
C PHE A 225 4.27 -18.53 -23.83
N THR A 226 3.41 -17.82 -24.55
CA THR A 226 2.74 -18.37 -25.75
C THR A 226 3.72 -18.58 -26.91
N GLU A 227 4.70 -17.71 -27.10
CA GLU A 227 5.78 -17.90 -28.07
C GLU A 227 6.62 -19.15 -27.75
N ALA A 228 6.97 -19.37 -26.48
CA ALA A 228 7.69 -20.54 -26.04
C ALA A 228 6.86 -21.84 -26.18
N ALA A 229 5.59 -21.81 -25.80
CA ALA A 229 4.69 -22.95 -25.93
C ALA A 229 4.44 -23.31 -27.41
N TRP A 230 4.34 -22.34 -28.29
CA TRP A 230 4.26 -22.54 -29.73
C TRP A 230 5.55 -23.16 -30.29
N ALA A 231 6.69 -22.63 -29.90
CA ALA A 231 7.99 -23.16 -30.31
C ALA A 231 8.20 -24.62 -29.83
N ALA A 232 7.62 -24.97 -28.67
CA ALA A 232 7.62 -26.33 -28.13
C ALA A 232 6.53 -27.24 -28.77
N GLY A 233 5.72 -26.73 -29.70
CA GLY A 233 4.65 -27.49 -30.35
C GLY A 233 3.43 -27.81 -29.46
N GLN A 234 3.28 -27.13 -28.34
CA GLN A 234 2.18 -27.36 -27.39
C GLN A 234 0.88 -26.64 -27.80
N ILE A 235 0.99 -25.54 -28.55
CA ILE A 235 -0.14 -24.75 -29.03
C ILE A 235 -0.01 -24.48 -30.53
N PRO A 236 -1.11 -24.34 -31.27
CA PRO A 236 -1.09 -24.17 -32.73
C PRO A 236 -0.65 -22.77 -33.19
N SER A 237 -0.75 -21.76 -32.34
CA SER A 237 -0.42 -20.37 -32.68
C SER A 237 0.09 -19.64 -31.44
N PRO A 238 1.07 -18.73 -31.56
CA PRO A 238 1.50 -17.90 -30.44
C PRO A 238 0.49 -16.77 -30.12
N MET A 239 -0.46 -16.50 -31.01
CA MET A 239 -1.49 -15.47 -30.80
C MET A 239 -2.70 -16.05 -30.08
N VAL A 240 -2.59 -16.23 -28.78
CA VAL A 240 -3.68 -16.71 -27.92
C VAL A 240 -4.32 -15.52 -27.22
N PRO A 241 -5.62 -15.25 -27.40
CA PRO A 241 -6.31 -14.20 -26.69
C PRO A 241 -6.32 -14.46 -25.19
N VAL A 242 -6.29 -13.41 -24.39
CA VAL A 242 -6.30 -13.50 -22.92
C VAL A 242 -7.18 -12.40 -22.34
N GLU A 243 -7.94 -12.76 -21.33
CA GLU A 243 -8.67 -11.83 -20.49
C GLU A 243 -8.03 -11.75 -19.10
N TRP A 244 -7.98 -10.55 -18.56
CA TRP A 244 -7.35 -10.28 -17.28
C TRP A 244 -8.43 -9.98 -16.24
N SER A 245 -8.37 -10.66 -15.10
CA SER A 245 -9.23 -10.39 -13.95
C SER A 245 -8.36 -10.07 -12.74
N PRO A 246 -8.23 -8.78 -12.37
CA PRO A 246 -7.48 -8.40 -11.19
C PRO A 246 -8.07 -9.00 -9.91
N PRO A 247 -7.25 -9.20 -8.85
CA PRO A 247 -7.74 -9.66 -7.55
C PRO A 247 -8.81 -8.72 -6.99
N LYS A 248 -9.80 -9.30 -6.35
CA LYS A 248 -10.88 -8.57 -5.68
C LYS A 248 -10.37 -7.79 -4.47
N PHE A 249 -10.86 -6.58 -4.31
CA PHE A 249 -10.83 -5.91 -3.01
C PHE A 249 -11.95 -6.46 -2.12
N GLU A 250 -11.64 -6.71 -0.86
CA GLU A 250 -12.65 -7.12 0.12
C GLU A 250 -13.71 -6.02 0.29
N ALA A 251 -14.96 -6.42 0.43
CA ALA A 251 -16.05 -5.51 0.68
C ALA A 251 -15.91 -4.87 2.07
N VAL A 252 -16.09 -3.56 2.18
CA VAL A 252 -16.13 -2.88 3.48
C VAL A 252 -17.46 -3.17 4.18
N ASP A 253 -18.53 -3.27 3.40
CA ASP A 253 -19.88 -3.66 3.86
C ASP A 253 -20.43 -4.68 2.85
N PRO A 254 -20.26 -5.99 3.11
CA PRO A 254 -20.65 -7.03 2.16
C PRO A 254 -22.13 -7.00 1.79
N GLN A 255 -23.00 -6.66 2.73
CA GLN A 255 -24.44 -6.63 2.50
C GLN A 255 -24.84 -5.47 1.56
N LYS A 256 -24.35 -4.26 1.84
CA LYS A 256 -24.63 -3.09 0.99
C LYS A 256 -24.01 -3.22 -0.39
N ASP A 257 -22.81 -3.75 -0.47
CA ASP A 257 -22.12 -3.94 -1.75
C ASP A 257 -22.79 -5.02 -2.60
N ALA A 258 -23.27 -6.13 -1.98
CA ALA A 258 -24.06 -7.14 -2.67
C ALA A 258 -25.40 -6.59 -3.18
N MET A 259 -26.10 -5.78 -2.37
CA MET A 259 -27.35 -5.13 -2.77
C MET A 259 -27.13 -4.14 -3.92
N ALA A 260 -26.07 -3.32 -3.86
CA ALA A 260 -25.70 -2.40 -4.93
C ALA A 260 -25.42 -3.13 -6.25
N ASN A 261 -24.68 -4.25 -6.20
CA ASN A 261 -24.43 -5.09 -7.38
C ASN A 261 -25.75 -5.66 -7.94
N LEU A 262 -26.63 -6.17 -7.09
CA LEU A 262 -27.93 -6.69 -7.51
C LEU A 262 -28.77 -5.62 -8.21
N LEU A 263 -28.83 -4.41 -7.65
CA LEU A 263 -29.53 -3.28 -8.25
C LEU A 263 -28.93 -2.85 -9.59
N SER A 264 -27.60 -2.85 -9.68
CA SER A 264 -26.90 -2.52 -10.93
C SER A 264 -27.17 -3.54 -12.03
N ILE A 265 -27.21 -4.84 -11.69
CA ILE A 265 -27.60 -5.87 -12.66
C ILE A 265 -29.05 -5.69 -13.10
N ARG A 266 -29.97 -5.46 -12.16
CA ARG A 266 -31.41 -5.26 -12.47
C ARG A 266 -31.68 -4.01 -13.30
N SER A 267 -30.94 -2.94 -13.10
CA SER A 267 -31.05 -1.70 -13.89
C SER A 267 -30.36 -1.78 -15.25
N GLY A 268 -29.64 -2.87 -15.54
CA GLY A 268 -28.89 -3.03 -16.79
C GLY A 268 -27.62 -2.16 -16.89
N THR A 269 -27.21 -1.52 -15.80
CA THR A 269 -25.98 -0.70 -15.77
C THR A 269 -24.71 -1.55 -15.62
N MET A 270 -24.86 -2.83 -15.25
CA MET A 270 -23.78 -3.79 -15.11
C MET A 270 -24.26 -5.20 -15.45
N THR A 271 -23.42 -6.01 -16.07
CA THR A 271 -23.75 -7.41 -16.35
C THR A 271 -23.34 -8.32 -15.19
N LEU A 272 -23.95 -9.51 -15.11
CA LEU A 272 -23.53 -10.53 -14.15
C LEU A 272 -22.08 -10.95 -14.38
N ALA A 273 -21.65 -11.05 -15.66
CA ALA A 273 -20.28 -11.38 -16.02
C ALA A 273 -19.28 -10.34 -15.50
N GLU A 274 -19.61 -9.04 -15.61
CA GLU A 274 -18.77 -7.97 -15.05
C GLU A 274 -18.68 -8.05 -13.52
N VAL A 275 -19.77 -8.37 -12.83
CA VAL A 275 -19.73 -8.54 -11.37
C VAL A 275 -18.83 -9.71 -10.96
N ILE A 276 -18.92 -10.83 -11.68
CA ILE A 276 -18.08 -12.01 -11.45
C ILE A 276 -16.61 -11.67 -11.73
N ALA A 277 -16.32 -11.01 -12.85
CA ALA A 277 -14.96 -10.59 -13.21
C ALA A 277 -14.34 -9.64 -12.18
N ARG A 278 -15.11 -8.67 -11.67
CA ARG A 278 -14.70 -7.79 -10.57
C ARG A 278 -14.38 -8.51 -9.27
N GLN A 279 -14.86 -9.74 -9.12
CA GLN A 279 -14.51 -10.61 -8.01
C GLN A 279 -13.24 -11.45 -8.27
N GLY A 280 -12.53 -11.20 -9.37
CA GLY A 280 -11.30 -11.92 -9.72
C GLY A 280 -11.55 -13.35 -10.22
N ARG A 281 -12.80 -13.66 -10.64
CA ARG A 281 -13.17 -14.99 -11.15
C ARG A 281 -13.50 -14.93 -12.63
N ASN A 282 -13.24 -16.02 -13.34
CA ASN A 282 -13.64 -16.14 -14.74
C ASN A 282 -15.16 -16.34 -14.82
N PRO A 283 -15.92 -15.48 -15.56
CA PRO A 283 -17.38 -15.57 -15.64
C PRO A 283 -17.87 -16.88 -16.20
N ASP A 284 -17.27 -17.40 -17.26
CA ASP A 284 -17.70 -18.64 -17.90
C ASP A 284 -17.49 -19.86 -16.99
N ALA A 285 -16.36 -19.90 -16.27
CA ALA A 285 -16.09 -20.96 -15.31
C ALA A 285 -17.10 -20.94 -14.15
N VAL A 286 -17.44 -19.74 -13.63
CA VAL A 286 -18.43 -19.59 -12.55
C VAL A 286 -19.81 -20.00 -13.01
N LEU A 287 -20.23 -19.59 -14.20
CA LEU A 287 -21.52 -19.97 -14.75
C LEU A 287 -21.61 -21.48 -15.01
N ALA A 288 -20.55 -22.10 -15.50
CA ALA A 288 -20.48 -23.56 -15.66
C ALA A 288 -20.55 -24.28 -14.32
N GLU A 289 -19.87 -23.78 -13.28
CA GLU A 289 -19.93 -24.32 -11.92
C GLU A 289 -21.32 -24.23 -11.31
N ILE A 290 -22.00 -23.08 -11.49
CA ILE A 290 -23.40 -22.87 -11.05
C ILE A 290 -24.33 -23.86 -11.78
N ALA A 291 -24.19 -24.00 -13.09
CA ALA A 291 -25.01 -24.91 -13.87
C ALA A 291 -24.82 -26.38 -13.43
N ALA A 292 -23.57 -26.80 -13.21
CA ALA A 292 -23.25 -28.15 -12.73
C ALA A 292 -23.81 -28.39 -11.30
N THR A 293 -23.71 -27.41 -10.42
CA THR A 293 -24.27 -27.47 -9.07
C THR A 293 -25.78 -27.58 -9.09
N ASN A 294 -26.44 -26.77 -9.91
CA ASN A 294 -27.89 -26.81 -10.09
C ASN A 294 -28.37 -28.15 -10.61
N ALA A 295 -27.66 -28.75 -11.58
CA ALA A 295 -27.98 -30.09 -12.07
C ALA A 295 -27.86 -31.18 -10.99
N LYS A 296 -26.86 -31.07 -10.10
CA LYS A 296 -26.70 -31.99 -8.95
C LYS A 296 -27.84 -31.82 -7.93
N LEU A 297 -28.24 -30.59 -7.62
CA LEU A 297 -29.37 -30.32 -6.71
C LEU A 297 -30.68 -30.89 -7.28
N ASP A 298 -30.91 -30.70 -8.57
CA ASP A 298 -32.10 -31.22 -9.26
C ASP A 298 -32.11 -32.77 -9.23
N ALA A 299 -30.95 -33.43 -9.46
CA ALA A 299 -30.83 -34.86 -9.41
C ALA A 299 -31.06 -35.45 -8.00
N LEU A 300 -30.70 -34.73 -6.95
CA LEU A 300 -30.88 -35.12 -5.55
C LEU A 300 -32.28 -34.72 -5.01
N GLY A 301 -33.07 -33.98 -5.78
CA GLY A 301 -34.36 -33.48 -5.34
C GLY A 301 -34.27 -32.44 -4.23
N LEU A 302 -33.11 -31.78 -4.09
CA LEU A 302 -32.88 -30.75 -3.07
C LEU A 302 -33.30 -29.37 -3.58
N VAL A 303 -34.06 -28.65 -2.76
CA VAL A 303 -34.44 -27.25 -2.99
C VAL A 303 -33.83 -26.41 -1.87
N LEU A 304 -32.87 -25.53 -2.23
CA LEU A 304 -32.27 -24.59 -1.29
C LEU A 304 -33.03 -23.27 -1.32
N ASP A 305 -33.14 -22.59 -0.19
CA ASP A 305 -33.72 -21.25 -0.06
C ASP A 305 -32.90 -20.19 -0.85
N SER A 306 -31.65 -20.50 -1.16
CA SER A 306 -30.75 -19.69 -1.99
C SER A 306 -30.88 -19.96 -3.50
N ASP A 307 -31.75 -20.85 -3.96
CA ASP A 307 -31.96 -21.13 -5.38
C ASP A 307 -32.99 -20.17 -5.98
N PRO A 308 -32.59 -19.11 -6.71
CA PRO A 308 -33.49 -18.10 -7.24
C PRO A 308 -34.41 -18.65 -8.36
N ARG A 309 -34.19 -19.87 -8.85
CA ARG A 309 -35.06 -20.53 -9.84
C ARG A 309 -36.30 -21.12 -9.21
N ARG A 310 -36.30 -21.39 -7.92
CA ARG A 310 -37.31 -22.13 -7.21
C ARG A 310 -37.90 -21.38 -6.02
N VAL A 311 -37.21 -20.39 -5.51
CA VAL A 311 -37.58 -19.69 -4.28
C VAL A 311 -37.55 -18.17 -4.51
N THR A 312 -38.54 -17.47 -4.01
CA THR A 312 -38.62 -16.01 -4.03
C THR A 312 -37.62 -15.41 -3.01
N LYS A 313 -37.38 -14.10 -3.09
CA LYS A 313 -36.55 -13.37 -2.13
C LYS A 313 -37.00 -13.53 -0.67
N THR A 314 -38.28 -13.78 -0.45
CA THR A 314 -38.88 -14.00 0.88
C THR A 314 -38.93 -15.46 1.32
N GLY A 315 -38.29 -16.38 0.57
CA GLY A 315 -38.26 -17.80 0.90
C GLY A 315 -39.47 -18.58 0.49
N SER A 316 -40.45 -17.98 -0.20
CA SER A 316 -41.65 -18.68 -0.70
C SER A 316 -41.35 -19.42 -2.00
N ALA A 317 -41.89 -20.61 -2.18
CA ALA A 317 -41.74 -21.38 -3.41
C ALA A 317 -42.32 -20.63 -4.62
N GLN A 318 -41.54 -20.51 -5.71
CA GLN A 318 -42.09 -20.00 -6.98
C GLN A 318 -42.89 -21.11 -7.66
N SER A 319 -44.14 -20.80 -8.00
CA SER A 319 -44.94 -21.67 -8.84
C SER A 319 -44.37 -21.74 -10.25
N LYS A 320 -44.36 -22.90 -10.87
CA LYS A 320 -43.86 -23.11 -12.24
C LYS A 320 -44.71 -22.41 -13.32
N ASP A 321 -45.89 -22.03 -12.98
CA ASP A 321 -46.81 -21.32 -13.87
C ASP A 321 -46.65 -19.83 -13.63
N GLY A 322 -46.14 -19.10 -14.64
CA GLY A 322 -45.82 -17.66 -14.60
C GLY A 322 -46.98 -16.69 -14.46
N ALA A 323 -47.93 -17.01 -13.59
CA ALA A 323 -48.99 -16.11 -13.13
C ALA A 323 -48.61 -15.64 -11.71
N SER A 324 -47.86 -14.55 -11.63
CA SER A 324 -47.76 -13.74 -10.42
C SER A 324 -49.18 -13.11 -10.20
N ASP A 325 -49.87 -13.53 -9.16
CA ASP A 325 -51.05 -12.83 -8.69
C ASP A 325 -50.60 -11.50 -8.05
N PRO A 326 -50.88 -10.34 -8.68
CA PRO A 326 -50.42 -9.04 -8.17
C PRO A 326 -51.09 -8.61 -6.87
N ALA A 327 -52.04 -9.43 -6.36
CA ALA A 327 -52.83 -9.10 -5.17
C ALA A 327 -52.20 -9.53 -3.83
N ASN A 328 -51.02 -10.21 -3.85
CA ASN A 328 -50.44 -10.75 -2.64
C ASN A 328 -48.96 -10.33 -2.45
N ASP A 329 -48.60 -9.13 -2.87
CA ASP A 329 -47.32 -8.50 -2.52
C ASP A 329 -47.55 -7.81 -1.15
N PRO A 330 -46.99 -8.34 -0.05
CA PRO A 330 -47.08 -7.64 1.22
C PRO A 330 -46.30 -6.34 1.07
N ALA A 331 -47.04 -5.23 1.20
CA ALA A 331 -46.48 -3.89 1.22
C ALA A 331 -45.21 -3.88 2.09
N THR A 332 -44.16 -3.42 1.50
CA THR A 332 -42.87 -3.20 2.18
C THR A 332 -43.11 -2.29 3.37
N ASP A 333 -43.13 -2.84 4.58
CA ASP A 333 -42.91 -2.08 5.79
C ASP A 333 -41.47 -1.55 5.68
N ASP A 334 -41.34 -0.30 5.30
CA ASP A 334 -40.11 0.45 5.36
C ASP A 334 -39.83 0.80 6.83
N PRO A 335 -38.81 0.23 7.48
CA PRO A 335 -38.56 0.50 8.89
C PRO A 335 -37.92 1.88 9.13
N THR A 336 -37.86 2.76 8.12
CA THR A 336 -37.28 4.11 8.23
C THR A 336 -38.30 5.24 8.39
N ALA A 337 -39.63 4.95 8.41
CA ALA A 337 -40.65 5.95 8.65
C ALA A 337 -41.04 6.01 10.14
N GLY A 338 -40.14 6.45 11.01
CA GLY A 338 -40.47 6.57 12.42
C GLY A 338 -39.37 7.04 13.34
N ALA A 339 -38.76 8.18 13.07
CA ALA A 339 -38.03 8.94 14.10
C ALA A 339 -37.71 10.37 13.61
N ASP A 340 -38.75 11.14 13.34
CA ASP A 340 -38.68 12.61 13.39
C ASP A 340 -39.83 13.07 14.29
N ASN A 341 -39.59 13.06 15.57
CA ASN A 341 -40.29 13.89 16.53
C ASN A 341 -39.24 14.45 17.50
N ASP A 342 -38.62 15.52 17.08
CA ASP A 342 -37.94 16.44 17.96
C ASP A 342 -38.94 17.53 18.38
N PRO A 343 -39.32 17.65 19.63
CA PRO A 343 -40.05 18.81 20.12
C PRO A 343 -39.03 19.86 20.53
N ALA A 344 -38.84 20.85 19.66
CA ALA A 344 -38.34 22.16 20.08
C ALA A 344 -39.26 22.75 21.15
N GLN A 345 -38.67 23.08 22.30
CA GLN A 345 -39.16 24.05 23.26
C GLN A 345 -37.96 24.74 23.85
N ALA A 346 -37.71 25.98 23.64
CA ALA A 346 -38.45 27.15 24.13
C ALA A 346 -38.69 27.09 25.63
N ASP A 347 -37.97 27.86 26.31
CA ASP A 347 -38.25 28.85 27.36
C ASP A 347 -37.05 28.96 28.30
N GLN A 348 -36.40 30.15 28.30
CA GLN A 348 -36.70 31.38 29.02
C GLN A 348 -36.34 31.34 30.51
N GLN A 349 -35.51 32.31 30.86
CA GLN A 349 -35.45 33.04 32.16
C GLN A 349 -34.87 32.25 33.38
N ASP A 350 -33.68 32.59 33.81
CA ASP A 350 -33.29 33.78 34.64
C ASP A 350 -31.76 33.91 34.66
#